data_fdfd1f6650de0731e4bf1aba3f178785
#
_entry.id   fdfd1f6650de0731e4bf1aba3f178785
#
_cell.length_a   1.000
_cell.length_b   1.000
_cell.length_c   1.000
_cell.angle_alpha   90.00
_cell.angle_beta   90.00
_cell.angle_gamma   90.00
#
_symmetry.space_group_name_H-M   'P 1'
#
loop_
_entity.id
_entity.type
_entity.pdbx_description
1 polymer ?
#
loop_
_entity_poly.entity_id
_entity_poly.type
_entity_poly.pdbx_seq_one_letter_code
_entity_poly.pdbx_strand_id
1 'polypeptide(L)'
;MSARARAASGQPSLPSALIGHSAGGQFLTRVAAYAKTDATRIVVANPSTWVLPSVQTAVPYGFKGMPDSEPLLRAYLALPITALLGGNDTGTNNLSSEPEAVAQGINRLERGRATFEKARAIAQQHGWSFHWTLAEVPGVGHDSTKMFSSAQATAAFGL
;
A
#
# COMPACT_ATOMS: atom_id res chain seq x y z
N MET A 1 -2.00 -18.01 -1.18
CA MET A 1 -1.95 -18.19 0.30
C MET A 1 -3.33 -18.12 0.95
N SER A 2 -4.16 -17.13 0.63
CA SER A 2 -5.48 -16.96 1.24
C SER A 2 -6.45 -18.14 1.01
N ALA A 3 -6.49 -18.74 -0.17
CA ALA A 3 -7.36 -19.88 -0.46
C ALA A 3 -7.06 -21.12 0.42
N ARG A 4 -5.78 -21.43 0.66
CA ARG A 4 -5.38 -22.54 1.54
C ARG A 4 -5.73 -22.26 3.01
N ALA A 5 -5.53 -21.01 3.47
CA ALA A 5 -5.89 -20.63 4.84
C ALA A 5 -7.40 -20.72 5.07
N ARG A 6 -8.20 -20.24 4.11
CA ARG A 6 -9.67 -20.33 4.16
C ARG A 6 -10.17 -21.79 4.12
N ALA A 7 -9.57 -22.61 3.28
CA ALA A 7 -9.89 -24.04 3.23
C ALA A 7 -9.58 -24.73 4.57
N ALA A 8 -8.42 -24.42 5.18
CA ALA A 8 -8.02 -24.98 6.48
C ALA A 8 -8.94 -24.51 7.63
N SER A 9 -9.55 -23.32 7.53
CA SER A 9 -10.53 -22.82 8.53
C SER A 9 -11.95 -23.38 8.34
N GLY A 10 -12.18 -24.20 7.30
CA GLY A 10 -13.51 -24.68 6.95
C GLY A 10 -14.44 -23.62 6.35
N GLN A 11 -13.92 -22.46 6.00
CA GLN A 11 -14.69 -21.31 5.52
C GLN A 11 -14.10 -20.75 4.20
N PRO A 12 -14.19 -21.49 3.09
CA PRO A 12 -13.53 -21.15 1.84
C PRO A 12 -13.99 -19.85 1.19
N SER A 13 -15.20 -19.38 1.53
CA SER A 13 -15.80 -18.16 1.00
C SER A 13 -15.55 -16.90 1.84
N LEU A 14 -14.89 -17.00 2.99
CA LEU A 14 -14.61 -15.83 3.81
C LEU A 14 -13.77 -14.78 3.04
N PRO A 15 -14.15 -13.49 3.14
CA PRO A 15 -13.30 -12.43 2.65
C PRO A 15 -11.96 -12.42 3.38
N SER A 16 -10.88 -12.08 2.69
CA SER A 16 -9.54 -11.98 3.29
C SER A 16 -9.06 -10.53 3.24
N ALA A 17 -8.46 -10.08 4.34
CA ALA A 17 -7.77 -8.80 4.42
C ALA A 17 -6.26 -9.03 4.59
N LEU A 18 -5.45 -8.19 3.95
CA LEU A 18 -4.00 -8.11 4.13
C LEU A 18 -3.70 -6.83 4.87
N ILE A 19 -3.03 -6.93 6.02
CA ILE A 19 -2.76 -5.77 6.87
C ILE A 19 -1.28 -5.81 7.25
N GLY A 20 -0.57 -4.70 7.06
CA GLY A 20 0.85 -4.62 7.39
C GLY A 20 1.30 -3.22 7.75
N HIS A 21 2.18 -3.12 8.75
CA HIS A 21 2.81 -1.90 9.20
C HIS A 21 4.32 -1.92 8.91
N SER A 22 4.93 -0.78 8.63
CA SER A 22 6.37 -0.63 8.41
C SER A 22 6.90 -1.59 7.34
N ALA A 23 7.81 -2.50 7.65
CA ALA A 23 8.31 -3.52 6.74
C ALA A 23 7.19 -4.44 6.20
N GLY A 24 6.19 -4.78 7.04
CA GLY A 24 5.00 -5.51 6.61
C GLY A 24 4.16 -4.73 5.59
N GLY A 25 3.98 -3.43 5.81
CA GLY A 25 3.34 -2.53 4.84
C GLY A 25 4.13 -2.44 3.54
N GLN A 26 5.46 -2.29 3.63
CA GLN A 26 6.34 -2.29 2.47
C GLN A 26 6.27 -3.61 1.68
N PHE A 27 6.21 -4.75 2.35
CA PHE A 27 6.00 -6.06 1.71
C PHE A 27 4.65 -6.10 0.98
N LEU A 28 3.58 -5.60 1.61
CA LEU A 28 2.25 -5.60 0.99
C LEU A 28 2.16 -4.72 -0.25
N THR A 29 2.90 -3.61 -0.34
CA THR A 29 2.95 -2.83 -1.59
C THR A 29 3.49 -3.67 -2.76
N ARG A 30 4.48 -4.55 -2.52
CA ARG A 30 5.05 -5.46 -3.53
C ARG A 30 4.09 -6.61 -3.86
N VAL A 31 3.45 -7.19 -2.85
CA VAL A 31 2.41 -8.21 -3.08
C VAL A 31 1.28 -7.63 -3.93
N ALA A 32 0.79 -6.46 -3.60
CA ALA A 32 -0.27 -5.79 -4.36
C ALA A 32 0.13 -5.47 -5.80
N ALA A 33 1.38 -5.03 -6.03
CA ALA A 33 1.86 -4.64 -7.34
C ALA A 33 2.20 -5.84 -8.25
N TYR A 34 2.75 -6.93 -7.70
CA TYR A 34 3.41 -7.97 -8.51
C TYR A 34 2.79 -9.36 -8.38
N ALA A 35 1.88 -9.58 -7.42
CA ALA A 35 1.26 -10.86 -7.20
C ALA A 35 -0.27 -10.80 -7.39
N LYS A 36 -0.85 -11.87 -7.88
CA LYS A 36 -2.31 -11.99 -7.88
C LYS A 36 -2.82 -12.16 -6.45
N THR A 37 -3.83 -11.37 -6.08
CA THR A 37 -4.48 -11.45 -4.78
C THR A 37 -6.00 -11.37 -4.95
N ASP A 38 -6.70 -12.09 -4.10
CA ASP A 38 -8.16 -12.07 -3.95
C ASP A 38 -8.58 -11.36 -2.64
N ALA A 39 -7.66 -10.60 -2.05
CA ALA A 39 -7.94 -9.83 -0.84
C ALA A 39 -9.00 -8.76 -1.12
N THR A 40 -9.99 -8.71 -0.24
CA THR A 40 -11.06 -7.71 -0.31
C THR A 40 -10.68 -6.39 0.35
N ARG A 41 -9.55 -6.38 1.08
CA ARG A 41 -8.93 -5.20 1.70
C ARG A 41 -7.43 -5.40 1.79
N ILE A 42 -6.68 -4.33 1.52
CA ILE A 42 -5.22 -4.29 1.68
C ILE A 42 -4.88 -3.01 2.44
N VAL A 43 -4.52 -3.13 3.72
CA VAL A 43 -4.15 -1.97 4.55
C VAL A 43 -2.64 -1.88 4.65
N VAL A 44 -2.09 -0.84 4.06
CA VAL A 44 -0.65 -0.54 4.04
C VAL A 44 -0.39 0.62 4.99
N ALA A 45 0.16 0.30 6.17
CA ALA A 45 0.43 1.29 7.21
C ALA A 45 1.92 1.66 7.26
N ASN A 46 2.23 2.94 7.14
CA ASN A 46 3.55 3.54 7.33
C ASN A 46 4.72 2.76 6.67
N PRO A 47 4.67 2.36 5.41
CA PRO A 47 5.79 1.67 4.77
C PRO A 47 6.97 2.61 4.57
N SER A 48 8.19 2.07 4.62
CA SER A 48 9.40 2.84 4.31
C SER A 48 9.47 3.23 2.83
N THR A 49 8.92 2.40 1.94
CA THR A 49 8.84 2.67 0.50
C THR A 49 7.58 2.08 -0.10
N TRP A 50 7.15 2.67 -1.19
CA TRP A 50 6.02 2.23 -2.00
C TRP A 50 6.48 1.65 -3.34
N VAL A 51 5.63 0.86 -3.98
CA VAL A 51 5.73 0.66 -5.43
C VAL A 51 5.01 1.83 -6.09
N LEU A 52 5.79 2.67 -6.77
CA LEU A 52 5.26 3.83 -7.48
C LEU A 52 4.40 3.37 -8.67
N PRO A 53 3.30 4.05 -8.95
CA PRO A 53 2.49 3.79 -10.14
C PRO A 53 3.19 4.34 -11.38
N SER A 54 4.26 3.67 -11.82
CA SER A 54 5.12 4.14 -12.91
C SER A 54 5.72 2.97 -13.69
N VAL A 55 5.49 2.96 -14.99
CA VAL A 55 6.14 2.05 -15.94
C VAL A 55 7.55 2.52 -16.33
N GLN A 56 7.98 3.70 -15.87
CA GLN A 56 9.32 4.24 -16.08
C GLN A 56 10.28 3.95 -14.94
N THR A 57 9.76 3.67 -13.73
CA THR A 57 10.54 3.32 -12.55
C THR A 57 10.75 1.82 -12.50
N ALA A 58 12.00 1.38 -12.30
CA ALA A 58 12.33 -0.03 -12.26
C ALA A 58 11.78 -0.75 -11.00
N VAL A 59 11.56 -2.05 -11.11
CA VAL A 59 11.34 -2.90 -9.93
C VAL A 59 12.53 -2.79 -8.98
N PRO A 60 12.34 -2.85 -7.66
CA PRO A 60 11.10 -3.06 -6.92
C PRO A 60 10.33 -1.77 -6.58
N TYR A 61 10.63 -0.63 -7.20
CA TYR A 61 10.05 0.68 -6.89
C TYR A 61 8.99 1.13 -7.90
N GLY A 62 8.78 0.39 -8.99
CA GLY A 62 7.79 0.63 -10.03
C GLY A 62 7.61 -0.60 -10.91
N PHE A 63 7.16 -0.42 -12.15
CA PHE A 63 6.77 -1.52 -13.05
C PHE A 63 7.72 -1.71 -14.25
N LYS A 64 8.74 -0.86 -14.43
CA LYS A 64 9.71 -1.03 -15.51
C LYS A 64 10.47 -2.35 -15.36
N GLY A 65 10.50 -3.13 -16.43
CA GLY A 65 11.11 -4.46 -16.46
C GLY A 65 10.15 -5.62 -16.15
N MET A 66 8.90 -5.33 -15.75
CA MET A 66 7.87 -6.35 -15.64
C MET A 66 7.26 -6.67 -17.00
N PRO A 67 7.00 -7.95 -17.33
CA PRO A 67 6.10 -8.30 -18.41
C PRO A 67 4.75 -7.63 -18.18
N ASP A 68 4.12 -7.12 -19.24
CA ASP A 68 2.81 -6.48 -19.16
C ASP A 68 2.71 -5.35 -18.11
N SER A 69 3.73 -4.50 -18.03
CA SER A 69 3.86 -3.46 -17.00
C SER A 69 2.64 -2.54 -16.89
N GLU A 70 2.02 -2.14 -17.99
CA GLU A 70 0.84 -1.28 -17.98
C GLU A 70 -0.44 -2.02 -17.53
N PRO A 71 -0.78 -3.22 -18.03
CA PRO A 71 -1.84 -4.04 -17.45
C PRO A 71 -1.68 -4.31 -15.96
N LEU A 72 -0.46 -4.60 -15.49
CA LEU A 72 -0.17 -4.78 -14.07
C LEU A 72 -0.39 -3.51 -13.25
N LEU A 73 0.09 -2.37 -13.75
CA LEU A 73 -0.16 -1.06 -13.13
C LEU A 73 -1.65 -0.77 -13.03
N ARG A 74 -2.41 -0.96 -14.11
CA ARG A 74 -3.86 -0.78 -14.12
C ARG A 74 -4.55 -1.67 -13.08
N ALA A 75 -4.17 -2.94 -12.99
CA ALA A 75 -4.70 -3.88 -12.00
C ALA A 75 -4.35 -3.44 -10.55
N TYR A 76 -3.12 -2.97 -10.33
CA TYR A 76 -2.66 -2.45 -9.03
C TYR A 76 -3.51 -1.26 -8.56
N LEU A 77 -3.81 -0.31 -9.43
CA LEU A 77 -4.63 0.86 -9.13
C LEU A 77 -6.10 0.49 -8.80
N ALA A 78 -6.60 -0.61 -9.35
CA ALA A 78 -7.93 -1.12 -9.10
C ALA A 78 -8.05 -1.97 -7.81
N LEU A 79 -6.94 -2.25 -7.09
CA LEU A 79 -7.01 -3.01 -5.84
C LEU A 79 -7.57 -2.15 -4.70
N PRO A 80 -8.27 -2.77 -3.72
CA PRO A 80 -8.85 -2.07 -2.57
C PRO A 80 -7.77 -1.78 -1.51
N ILE A 81 -6.85 -0.85 -1.82
CA ILE A 81 -5.74 -0.47 -0.96
C ILE A 81 -6.13 0.72 -0.10
N THR A 82 -5.91 0.62 1.22
CA THR A 82 -5.91 1.76 2.13
C THR A 82 -4.48 2.12 2.49
N ALA A 83 -4.02 3.30 2.09
CA ALA A 83 -2.81 3.92 2.61
C ALA A 83 -3.15 4.52 3.99
N LEU A 84 -2.72 3.85 5.06
CA LEU A 84 -2.95 4.27 6.44
C LEU A 84 -1.69 4.92 6.98
N LEU A 85 -1.69 6.25 7.14
CA LEU A 85 -0.50 7.02 7.47
C LEU A 85 -0.60 7.64 8.86
N GLY A 86 0.48 7.56 9.63
CA GLY A 86 0.60 8.32 10.89
C GLY A 86 0.92 9.78 10.59
N GLY A 87 0.07 10.71 11.05
CA GLY A 87 0.22 12.13 10.78
C GLY A 87 1.50 12.76 11.34
N ASN A 88 2.16 12.08 12.30
CA ASN A 88 3.45 12.47 12.86
C ASN A 88 4.58 11.49 12.50
N ASP A 89 4.41 10.60 11.52
CA ASP A 89 5.49 9.70 11.06
C ASP A 89 6.45 10.43 10.10
N THR A 90 7.07 11.47 10.63
CA THR A 90 8.04 12.35 9.94
C THR A 90 9.50 12.04 10.28
N GLY A 91 9.74 11.01 11.12
CA GLY A 91 11.08 10.56 11.48
C GLY A 91 11.77 9.78 10.35
N THR A 92 13.11 9.73 10.43
CA THR A 92 13.95 9.06 9.44
C THR A 92 14.54 7.73 9.93
N ASN A 93 14.29 7.35 11.18
CA ASN A 93 14.79 6.09 11.74
C ASN A 93 14.30 4.89 10.93
N ASN A 94 15.22 4.01 10.53
CA ASN A 94 14.94 2.83 9.70
C ASN A 94 14.20 3.15 8.39
N LEU A 95 14.38 4.36 7.87
CA LEU A 95 13.86 4.76 6.57
C LEU A 95 14.84 4.32 5.48
N SER A 96 14.33 3.72 4.41
CA SER A 96 15.11 3.34 3.23
C SER A 96 15.80 4.57 2.63
N SER A 97 17.07 4.46 2.33
CA SER A 97 17.93 5.56 1.85
C SER A 97 18.41 5.39 0.41
N GLU A 98 17.99 4.34 -0.30
CA GLU A 98 18.28 4.21 -1.73
C GLU A 98 17.70 5.40 -2.53
N PRO A 99 18.34 5.81 -3.64
CA PRO A 99 17.93 6.97 -4.43
C PRO A 99 16.45 6.96 -4.82
N GLU A 100 15.92 5.81 -5.22
CA GLU A 100 14.52 5.63 -5.60
C GLU A 100 13.56 5.74 -4.40
N ALA A 101 14.03 5.41 -3.22
CA ALA A 101 13.27 5.57 -1.98
C ALA A 101 13.25 7.04 -1.54
N VAL A 102 14.38 7.73 -1.62
CA VAL A 102 14.50 9.16 -1.29
C VAL A 102 13.67 10.01 -2.26
N ALA A 103 13.63 9.65 -3.54
CA ALA A 103 12.81 10.32 -4.54
C ALA A 103 11.30 10.26 -4.26
N GLN A 104 10.83 9.36 -3.37
CA GLN A 104 9.43 9.28 -2.96
C GLN A 104 9.05 10.35 -1.92
N GLY A 105 10.00 10.87 -1.15
CA GLY A 105 9.82 11.85 -0.09
C GLY A 105 10.81 11.68 1.05
N ILE A 106 10.93 12.68 1.92
CA ILE A 106 11.94 12.71 2.99
C ILE A 106 11.55 11.89 4.23
N ASN A 107 10.28 11.51 4.36
CA ASN A 107 9.75 10.69 5.45
C ASN A 107 8.59 9.81 4.98
N ARG A 108 8.09 8.89 5.84
CA ARG A 108 7.03 7.94 5.48
C ARG A 108 5.71 8.61 5.14
N LEU A 109 5.35 9.65 5.86
CA LEU A 109 4.12 10.40 5.62
C LEU A 109 4.12 11.03 4.22
N GLU A 110 5.20 11.72 3.86
CA GLU A 110 5.35 12.31 2.53
C GLU A 110 5.34 11.26 1.43
N ARG A 111 6.09 10.16 1.60
CA ARG A 111 6.13 9.05 0.62
C ARG A 111 4.75 8.47 0.36
N GLY A 112 3.97 8.29 1.43
CA GLY A 112 2.60 7.78 1.32
C GLY A 112 1.66 8.74 0.60
N ARG A 113 1.66 10.01 0.98
CA ARG A 113 0.85 11.06 0.34
C ARG A 113 1.19 11.22 -1.13
N ALA A 114 2.49 11.38 -1.44
CA ALA A 114 2.95 11.55 -2.82
C ALA A 114 2.60 10.36 -3.71
N THR A 115 2.75 9.13 -3.20
CA THR A 115 2.39 7.92 -3.95
C THR A 115 0.89 7.83 -4.20
N PHE A 116 0.06 8.11 -3.18
CA PHE A 116 -1.40 8.12 -3.33
C PHE A 116 -1.86 9.14 -4.38
N GLU A 117 -1.38 10.38 -4.31
CA GLU A 117 -1.73 11.43 -5.25
C GLU A 117 -1.30 11.09 -6.68
N LYS A 118 -0.10 10.56 -6.84
CA LYS A 118 0.40 10.09 -8.13
C LYS A 118 -0.46 8.95 -8.70
N ALA A 119 -0.87 8.00 -7.84
CA ALA A 119 -1.72 6.89 -8.23
C ALA A 119 -3.09 7.37 -8.71
N ARG A 120 -3.70 8.29 -7.96
CA ARG A 120 -4.98 8.92 -8.32
C ARG A 120 -4.89 9.68 -9.65
N ALA A 121 -3.85 10.48 -9.81
CA ALA A 121 -3.65 11.27 -11.04
C ALA A 121 -3.48 10.40 -12.28
N ILE A 122 -2.70 9.31 -12.20
CA ILE A 122 -2.50 8.38 -13.32
C ILE A 122 -3.80 7.65 -13.66
N ALA A 123 -4.54 7.16 -12.66
CA ALA A 123 -5.83 6.52 -12.89
C ALA A 123 -6.80 7.48 -13.60
N GLN A 124 -6.87 8.72 -13.14
CA GLN A 124 -7.70 9.77 -13.75
C GLN A 124 -7.28 10.08 -15.19
N GLN A 125 -5.98 10.24 -15.43
CA GLN A 125 -5.44 10.53 -16.77
C GLN A 125 -5.79 9.46 -17.80
N HIS A 126 -5.79 8.18 -17.39
CA HIS A 126 -6.07 7.04 -18.26
C HIS A 126 -7.54 6.58 -18.22
N GLY A 127 -8.40 7.17 -17.40
CA GLY A 127 -9.78 6.71 -17.21
C GLY A 127 -9.86 5.30 -16.60
N TRP A 128 -8.88 4.93 -15.77
CA TRP A 128 -8.84 3.62 -15.10
C TRP A 128 -9.58 3.63 -13.77
N SER A 129 -10.05 2.47 -13.34
CA SER A 129 -10.61 2.28 -12.01
C SER A 129 -9.55 2.56 -10.94
N PHE A 130 -9.95 3.31 -9.90
CA PHE A 130 -9.10 3.65 -8.77
C PHE A 130 -9.84 3.35 -7.46
N HIS A 131 -9.36 2.38 -6.70
CA HIS A 131 -10.03 1.95 -5.46
C HIS A 131 -9.16 2.16 -4.22
N TRP A 132 -8.11 2.95 -4.33
CA TRP A 132 -7.32 3.31 -3.16
C TRP A 132 -8.03 4.35 -2.32
N THR A 133 -7.79 4.26 -1.01
CA THR A 133 -8.19 5.28 -0.02
C THR A 133 -6.96 5.74 0.75
N LEU A 134 -6.99 7.00 1.19
CA LEU A 134 -5.99 7.58 2.06
C LEU A 134 -6.64 7.85 3.41
N ALA A 135 -6.06 7.32 4.49
CA ALA A 135 -6.48 7.59 5.86
C ALA A 135 -5.27 8.03 6.68
N GLU A 136 -5.38 9.14 7.39
CA GLU A 136 -4.32 9.63 8.26
C GLU A 136 -4.75 9.57 9.71
N VAL A 137 -3.87 9.08 10.58
CA VAL A 137 -4.09 9.00 12.02
C VAL A 137 -3.42 10.22 12.67
N PRO A 138 -4.18 11.22 13.12
CA PRO A 138 -3.62 12.46 13.66
C PRO A 138 -2.76 12.18 14.90
N GLY A 139 -1.61 12.86 15.01
CA GLY A 139 -0.74 12.81 16.17
C GLY A 139 0.04 11.50 16.37
N VAL A 140 -0.17 10.49 15.52
CA VAL A 140 0.54 9.19 15.62
C VAL A 140 1.76 9.19 14.72
N GLY A 141 2.91 8.79 15.28
CA GLY A 141 4.15 8.55 14.55
C GLY A 141 4.29 7.09 14.11
N HIS A 142 5.54 6.58 14.10
CA HIS A 142 5.84 5.21 13.68
C HIS A 142 5.56 4.18 14.79
N ASP A 143 4.31 4.05 15.18
CA ASP A 143 3.84 3.19 16.29
C ASP A 143 2.67 2.30 15.82
N SER A 144 2.95 1.01 15.63
CA SER A 144 1.96 0.06 15.12
C SER A 144 0.75 -0.10 16.04
N THR A 145 0.95 -0.06 17.37
CA THR A 145 -0.13 -0.20 18.34
C THR A 145 -1.11 0.95 18.23
N LYS A 146 -0.60 2.20 18.25
CA LYS A 146 -1.43 3.39 18.11
C LYS A 146 -2.08 3.47 16.73
N MET A 147 -1.36 3.09 15.68
CA MET A 147 -1.91 3.04 14.32
C MET A 147 -3.12 2.11 14.26
N PHE A 148 -2.96 0.86 14.71
CA PHE A 148 -4.01 -0.16 14.57
C PHE A 148 -5.12 -0.08 15.60
N SER A 149 -4.95 0.70 16.69
CA SER A 149 -6.02 1.01 17.66
C SER A 149 -6.82 2.26 17.28
N SER A 150 -6.52 2.91 16.17
CA SER A 150 -7.19 4.15 15.76
C SER A 150 -8.55 3.90 15.11
N ALA A 151 -9.44 4.88 15.17
CA ALA A 151 -10.71 4.84 14.45
C ALA A 151 -10.52 4.70 12.93
N GLN A 152 -9.45 5.30 12.37
CA GLN A 152 -9.10 5.18 10.97
C GLN A 152 -8.73 3.74 10.58
N ALA A 153 -8.02 3.03 11.46
CA ALA A 153 -7.71 1.62 11.25
C ALA A 153 -8.97 0.75 11.35
N THR A 154 -9.84 0.99 12.34
CA THR A 154 -11.14 0.30 12.46
C THR A 154 -11.94 0.41 11.16
N ALA A 155 -12.08 1.62 10.63
CA ALA A 155 -12.73 1.85 9.34
C ALA A 155 -12.03 1.13 8.16
N ALA A 156 -10.68 1.19 8.12
CA ALA A 156 -9.89 0.52 7.08
C ALA A 156 -10.01 -1.01 7.14
N PHE A 157 -10.19 -1.57 8.33
CA PHE A 157 -10.41 -3.02 8.53
C PHE A 157 -11.85 -3.43 8.18
N GLY A 158 -12.79 -2.48 8.14
CA GLY A 158 -14.21 -2.71 7.90
C GLY A 158 -14.94 -3.29 9.10
N LEU A 159 -14.53 -2.85 10.29
CA LEU A 159 -15.10 -3.22 11.58
C LEU A 159 -16.03 -2.11 12.10
#